data_331ac567311b5635affaa45fbb912d8d
#
_entry.id   331ac567311b5635affaa45fbb912d8d
#
_cell.length_a   1.000
_cell.length_b   1.000
_cell.length_c   1.000
_cell.angle_alpha   90.00
_cell.angle_beta   90.00
_cell.angle_gamma   90.00
#
_symmetry.space_group_name_H-M   'P 1'
#
loop_
_entity.id
_entity.type
_entity.pdbx_description
1 polymer ?
#
loop_
_entity_poly.entity_id
_entity_poly.type
_entity_poly.pdbx_seq_one_letter_code
_entity_poly.pdbx_strand_id
1 'polypeptide(L)'
;MQVVMQRRILIKNGHIVDPANGISAIGNVYVEGDRIVEAFPEEHAHIIIDAKGKYVFPGLIDFHTHVFYKSTEIGINPDTSMLCQGITSVVDAGSFGSSNVESFIDNVIHKCDTTVQAYLSFCSAGLATMKYHENYSPSCWDLKMMPHYVKKYKDCLLGLKIRMSKPLLGPEGAEVFRKAVKTAHDFGLHICVHTTNPSVPMAEIADLLQEGDVLAHLFHGTAT
;
A
#
# COMPACT_ATOMS: atom_id res chain seq x y z
N MET A 1 -0.41 -38.24 11.28
CA MET A 1 0.06 -37.09 10.49
C MET A 1 -0.62 -37.22 9.12
N GLN A 2 -1.72 -36.50 8.86
CA GLN A 2 -2.33 -36.48 7.52
C GLN A 2 -1.35 -35.72 6.60
N VAL A 3 -0.84 -36.38 5.57
CA VAL A 3 -0.12 -35.75 4.47
C VAL A 3 -1.16 -34.93 3.72
N VAL A 4 -1.22 -33.63 3.96
CA VAL A 4 -2.01 -32.72 3.12
C VAL A 4 -1.34 -32.74 1.75
N MET A 5 -1.96 -33.41 0.78
CA MET A 5 -1.48 -33.39 -0.62
C MET A 5 -1.47 -31.93 -1.09
N GLN A 6 -0.29 -31.39 -1.35
CA GLN A 6 -0.15 -30.04 -1.88
C GLN A 6 -0.74 -30.00 -3.29
N ARG A 7 -1.64 -29.04 -3.51
CA ARG A 7 -2.32 -28.88 -4.81
C ARG A 7 -1.29 -28.41 -5.84
N ARG A 8 -1.18 -29.09 -6.97
CA ARG A 8 -0.33 -28.73 -8.11
C ARG A 8 -1.12 -28.06 -9.19
N ILE A 9 -0.65 -26.91 -9.64
CA ILE A 9 -1.26 -26.13 -10.73
C ILE A 9 -0.20 -25.89 -11.78
N LEU A 10 -0.54 -26.19 -13.04
CA LEU A 10 0.26 -25.85 -14.20
C LEU A 10 -0.45 -24.75 -15.00
N ILE A 11 0.20 -23.58 -15.12
CA ILE A 11 -0.20 -22.52 -16.05
C ILE A 11 0.71 -22.64 -17.26
N LYS A 12 0.18 -23.00 -18.43
CA LYS A 12 0.99 -23.27 -19.63
C LYS A 12 0.74 -22.31 -20.78
N ASN A 13 1.73 -22.15 -21.64
CA ASN A 13 1.69 -21.40 -22.89
C ASN A 13 1.46 -19.88 -22.72
N GLY A 14 1.60 -19.32 -21.51
CA GLY A 14 1.38 -17.89 -21.25
C GLY A 14 2.59 -17.04 -21.59
N HIS A 15 2.37 -15.77 -21.93
CA HIS A 15 3.48 -14.79 -21.97
C HIS A 15 3.76 -14.34 -20.53
N ILE A 16 4.78 -14.94 -19.93
CA ILE A 16 5.22 -14.62 -18.57
C ILE A 16 5.93 -13.27 -18.59
N VAL A 17 5.49 -12.36 -17.70
CA VAL A 17 6.16 -11.08 -17.46
C VAL A 17 6.52 -11.01 -15.98
N ASP A 18 7.79 -11.20 -15.68
CA ASP A 18 8.35 -11.12 -14.32
C ASP A 18 9.56 -10.16 -14.33
N PRO A 19 9.33 -8.88 -14.06
CA PRO A 19 10.38 -7.86 -14.10
C PRO A 19 11.49 -8.10 -13.08
N ALA A 20 11.16 -8.68 -11.93
CA ALA A 20 12.14 -8.94 -10.87
C ALA A 20 13.21 -9.96 -11.32
N ASN A 21 12.84 -10.90 -12.18
CA ASN A 21 13.73 -11.90 -12.74
C ASN A 21 14.12 -11.61 -14.20
N GLY A 22 13.72 -10.47 -14.77
CA GLY A 22 14.00 -10.07 -16.14
C GLY A 22 13.34 -10.97 -17.21
N ILE A 23 12.21 -11.62 -16.86
CA ILE A 23 11.51 -12.54 -17.75
C ILE A 23 10.42 -11.81 -18.53
N SER A 24 10.45 -11.94 -19.88
CA SER A 24 9.35 -11.57 -20.77
C SER A 24 9.34 -12.56 -21.93
N ALA A 25 8.71 -13.72 -21.75
CA ALA A 25 8.75 -14.83 -22.70
C ALA A 25 7.52 -15.75 -22.59
N ILE A 26 7.24 -16.49 -23.66
CA ILE A 26 6.26 -17.57 -23.60
C ILE A 26 6.85 -18.72 -22.78
N GLY A 27 6.07 -19.20 -21.81
CA GLY A 27 6.53 -20.26 -20.91
C GLY A 27 5.41 -20.84 -20.07
N ASN A 28 5.84 -21.63 -19.07
CA ASN A 28 4.94 -22.27 -18.13
C ASN A 28 5.31 -21.86 -16.70
N VAL A 29 4.30 -21.78 -15.84
CA VAL A 29 4.48 -21.59 -14.39
C VAL A 29 3.93 -22.80 -13.67
N TYR A 30 4.73 -23.38 -12.77
CA TYR A 30 4.42 -24.55 -11.97
C TYR A 30 4.25 -24.12 -10.51
N VAL A 31 3.12 -24.49 -9.92
CA VAL A 31 2.79 -24.14 -8.53
C VAL A 31 2.51 -25.42 -7.75
N GLU A 32 3.10 -25.55 -6.57
CA GLU A 32 2.82 -26.62 -5.62
C GLU A 32 2.50 -26.01 -4.25
N GLY A 33 1.27 -26.18 -3.81
CA GLY A 33 0.78 -25.52 -2.59
C GLY A 33 0.75 -23.99 -2.75
N ASP A 34 1.57 -23.32 -1.97
CA ASP A 34 1.76 -21.85 -1.94
C ASP A 34 3.05 -21.38 -2.62
N ARG A 35 3.74 -22.26 -3.36
CA ARG A 35 5.04 -21.99 -3.94
C ARG A 35 5.06 -22.15 -5.45
N ILE A 36 5.78 -21.26 -6.13
CA ILE A 36 6.25 -21.50 -7.50
C ILE A 36 7.44 -22.46 -7.39
N VAL A 37 7.40 -23.53 -8.17
CA VAL A 37 8.41 -24.61 -8.12
C VAL A 37 9.02 -24.85 -9.50
N GLU A 38 10.07 -25.70 -9.54
CA GLU A 38 10.59 -26.23 -10.79
C GLU A 38 9.57 -27.12 -11.52
N ALA A 39 9.81 -27.38 -12.81
CA ALA A 39 8.91 -28.12 -13.63
C ALA A 39 8.61 -29.54 -13.08
N PHE A 40 7.36 -29.93 -13.15
CA PHE A 40 6.89 -31.29 -12.93
C PHE A 40 6.12 -31.82 -14.16
N PRO A 41 5.97 -33.14 -14.34
CA PRO A 41 5.19 -33.72 -15.43
C PRO A 41 3.74 -33.25 -15.42
N GLU A 42 3.18 -32.94 -16.61
CA GLU A 42 1.81 -32.39 -16.76
C GLU A 42 0.76 -33.32 -16.11
N GLU A 43 0.96 -34.65 -16.18
CA GLU A 43 0.07 -35.64 -15.58
C GLU A 43 0.03 -35.57 -14.03
N HIS A 44 0.99 -34.87 -13.41
CA HIS A 44 0.99 -34.62 -11.97
C HIS A 44 0.24 -33.34 -11.57
N ALA A 45 -0.21 -32.55 -12.53
CA ALA A 45 -1.00 -31.36 -12.26
C ALA A 45 -2.44 -31.73 -11.87
N HIS A 46 -2.93 -31.15 -10.78
CA HIS A 46 -4.35 -31.26 -10.39
C HIS A 46 -5.22 -30.24 -11.14
N ILE A 47 -4.63 -29.12 -11.56
CA ILE A 47 -5.26 -28.08 -12.38
C ILE A 47 -4.29 -27.70 -13.48
N ILE A 48 -4.82 -27.61 -14.71
CA ILE A 48 -4.09 -27.09 -15.86
C ILE A 48 -4.85 -25.89 -16.38
N ILE A 49 -4.12 -24.75 -16.52
CA ILE A 49 -4.65 -23.51 -17.09
C ILE A 49 -3.89 -23.25 -18.39
N ASP A 50 -4.55 -23.33 -19.53
CA ASP A 50 -3.95 -22.91 -20.80
C ASP A 50 -4.06 -21.38 -20.95
N ALA A 51 -2.94 -20.71 -20.80
CA ALA A 51 -2.81 -19.26 -20.91
C ALA A 51 -2.34 -18.81 -22.31
N LYS A 52 -2.52 -19.64 -23.34
CA LYS A 52 -2.16 -19.28 -24.73
C LYS A 52 -2.80 -17.96 -25.14
N GLY A 53 -1.97 -17.00 -25.60
CA GLY A 53 -2.40 -15.67 -26.00
C GLY A 53 -2.73 -14.73 -24.82
N LYS A 54 -2.44 -15.12 -23.59
CA LYS A 54 -2.62 -14.32 -22.37
C LYS A 54 -1.28 -13.99 -21.73
N TYR A 55 -1.26 -12.91 -20.97
CA TYR A 55 -0.16 -12.58 -20.08
C TYR A 55 -0.31 -13.28 -18.73
N VAL A 56 0.83 -13.66 -18.14
CA VAL A 56 0.92 -14.22 -16.79
C VAL A 56 1.85 -13.32 -16.00
N PHE A 57 1.31 -12.66 -14.98
CA PHE A 57 2.04 -11.75 -14.10
C PHE A 57 2.12 -12.30 -12.69
N PRO A 58 3.12 -11.90 -11.89
CA PRO A 58 2.99 -11.94 -10.43
C PRO A 58 1.72 -11.19 -9.99
N GLY A 59 1.21 -11.48 -8.79
CA GLY A 59 0.08 -10.73 -8.25
C GLY A 59 0.34 -9.23 -8.28
N LEU A 60 -0.65 -8.46 -8.72
CA LEU A 60 -0.52 -7.01 -8.84
C LEU A 60 -0.49 -6.35 -7.46
N ILE A 61 0.11 -5.16 -7.41
CA ILE A 61 0.20 -4.33 -6.20
C ILE A 61 -0.53 -3.02 -6.45
N ASP A 62 -1.56 -2.72 -5.63
CA ASP A 62 -2.13 -1.38 -5.56
C ASP A 62 -1.39 -0.58 -4.48
N PHE A 63 -0.56 0.36 -4.92
CA PHE A 63 0.32 1.12 -4.02
C PHE A 63 -0.36 2.33 -3.36
N HIS A 64 -1.65 2.60 -3.63
CA HIS A 64 -2.38 3.70 -3.00
C HIS A 64 -3.88 3.41 -2.91
N THR A 65 -4.30 2.82 -1.81
CA THR A 65 -5.71 2.53 -1.53
C THR A 65 -6.07 2.86 -0.09
N HIS A 66 -7.34 2.67 0.30
CA HIS A 66 -7.83 2.82 1.66
C HIS A 66 -8.62 1.56 2.04
N VAL A 67 -8.07 0.77 2.98
CA VAL A 67 -8.61 -0.56 3.31
C VAL A 67 -9.03 -0.70 4.77
N PHE A 68 -9.11 0.39 5.53
CA PHE A 68 -9.67 0.36 6.88
C PHE A 68 -11.20 0.32 6.85
N TYR A 69 -11.74 -0.75 6.22
CA TYR A 69 -13.18 -0.93 6.05
C TYR A 69 -13.90 -1.07 7.38
N LYS A 70 -15.18 -0.65 7.40
CA LYS A 70 -16.03 -0.55 8.60
C LYS A 70 -15.56 0.44 9.68
N SER A 71 -14.39 1.03 9.54
CA SER A 71 -13.83 2.00 10.48
C SER A 71 -13.62 3.38 9.86
N THR A 72 -13.61 3.44 8.52
CA THR A 72 -13.53 4.70 7.75
C THR A 72 -14.61 4.73 6.68
N GLU A 73 -15.04 5.95 6.29
CA GLU A 73 -16.10 6.14 5.31
C GLU A 73 -15.74 5.59 3.92
N ILE A 74 -14.47 5.69 3.53
CA ILE A 74 -13.98 5.28 2.21
C ILE A 74 -13.27 3.92 2.20
N GLY A 75 -13.13 3.28 3.36
CA GLY A 75 -12.41 2.01 3.48
C GLY A 75 -13.15 0.86 2.80
N ILE A 76 -12.47 0.15 1.92
CA ILE A 76 -12.97 -1.05 1.25
C ILE A 76 -12.35 -2.31 1.83
N ASN A 77 -13.02 -3.45 1.69
CA ASN A 77 -12.45 -4.74 2.04
C ASN A 77 -11.52 -5.21 0.91
N PRO A 78 -10.21 -5.39 1.14
CA PRO A 78 -9.27 -5.72 0.07
C PRO A 78 -9.54 -7.09 -0.55
N ASP A 79 -9.94 -8.10 0.23
CA ASP A 79 -10.16 -9.46 -0.29
C ASP A 79 -11.31 -9.52 -1.30
N THR A 80 -12.40 -8.79 -1.03
CA THR A 80 -13.57 -8.77 -1.93
C THR A 80 -13.42 -7.81 -3.08
N SER A 81 -12.63 -6.73 -2.92
CA SER A 81 -12.52 -5.66 -3.92
C SER A 81 -11.29 -5.77 -4.80
N MET A 82 -10.19 -6.33 -4.30
CA MET A 82 -8.88 -6.32 -4.95
C MET A 82 -8.49 -7.69 -5.53
N LEU A 83 -8.67 -8.78 -4.79
CA LEU A 83 -8.27 -10.12 -5.27
C LEU A 83 -9.00 -10.52 -6.56
N CYS A 84 -10.27 -10.15 -6.73
CA CYS A 84 -11.03 -10.41 -7.96
C CYS A 84 -10.47 -9.66 -9.19
N GLN A 85 -9.61 -8.67 -9.00
CA GLN A 85 -8.92 -7.92 -10.05
C GLN A 85 -7.45 -8.37 -10.24
N GLY A 86 -7.01 -9.43 -9.52
CA GLY A 86 -5.63 -9.92 -9.56
C GLY A 86 -4.66 -9.10 -8.70
N ILE A 87 -5.16 -8.19 -7.86
CA ILE A 87 -4.36 -7.42 -6.91
C ILE A 87 -4.22 -8.24 -5.63
N THR A 88 -3.02 -8.73 -5.35
CA THR A 88 -2.72 -9.59 -4.21
C THR A 88 -2.07 -8.86 -3.04
N SER A 89 -1.61 -7.62 -3.30
CA SER A 89 -1.00 -6.78 -2.29
C SER A 89 -1.50 -5.34 -2.42
N VAL A 90 -1.72 -4.68 -1.29
CA VAL A 90 -2.18 -3.29 -1.26
C VAL A 90 -1.39 -2.48 -0.24
N VAL A 91 -1.27 -1.17 -0.50
CA VAL A 91 -0.71 -0.22 0.45
C VAL A 91 -1.79 0.78 0.88
N ASP A 92 -2.19 0.72 2.14
CA ASP A 92 -3.10 1.71 2.72
C ASP A 92 -2.41 3.05 2.89
N ALA A 93 -2.95 4.08 2.27
CA ALA A 93 -2.37 5.41 2.22
C ALA A 93 -2.79 6.30 3.41
N GLY A 94 -2.74 5.76 4.62
CA GLY A 94 -2.95 6.51 5.86
C GLY A 94 -4.40 6.63 6.29
N SER A 95 -5.18 5.57 6.17
CA SER A 95 -6.56 5.53 6.68
C SER A 95 -6.65 5.61 8.20
N PHE A 96 -5.58 5.32 8.91
CA PHE A 96 -5.50 5.30 10.37
C PHE A 96 -4.35 6.17 10.87
N GLY A 97 -4.37 6.49 12.16
CA GLY A 97 -3.32 7.22 12.85
C GLY A 97 -2.96 6.56 14.17
N SER A 98 -2.22 7.28 15.04
CA SER A 98 -1.72 6.74 16.31
C SER A 98 -2.81 6.27 17.28
N SER A 99 -4.03 6.83 17.19
CA SER A 99 -5.13 6.47 18.10
C SER A 99 -5.84 5.17 17.75
N ASN A 100 -5.69 4.65 16.53
CA ASN A 100 -6.41 3.47 16.04
C ASN A 100 -5.56 2.49 15.23
N VAL A 101 -4.22 2.64 15.28
CA VAL A 101 -3.28 1.75 14.57
C VAL A 101 -3.45 0.30 14.98
N GLU A 102 -3.57 0.00 16.27
CA GLU A 102 -3.73 -1.38 16.76
C GLU A 102 -5.02 -2.02 16.21
N SER A 103 -6.11 -1.25 16.13
CA SER A 103 -7.35 -1.70 15.51
C SER A 103 -7.18 -2.01 14.02
N PHE A 104 -6.38 -1.21 13.29
CA PHE A 104 -6.08 -1.50 11.89
C PHE A 104 -5.25 -2.79 11.73
N ILE A 105 -4.24 -2.96 12.56
CA ILE A 105 -3.41 -4.18 12.55
C ILE A 105 -4.27 -5.42 12.81
N ASP A 106 -5.09 -5.41 13.87
CA ASP A 106 -5.85 -6.58 14.31
C ASP A 106 -7.05 -6.91 13.41
N ASN A 107 -7.70 -5.89 12.83
CA ASN A 107 -8.95 -6.09 12.08
C ASN A 107 -8.78 -6.05 10.57
N VAL A 108 -7.63 -5.58 10.06
CA VAL A 108 -7.35 -5.57 8.62
C VAL A 108 -6.13 -6.45 8.33
N ILE A 109 -4.93 -6.08 8.80
CA ILE A 109 -3.69 -6.77 8.42
C ILE A 109 -3.73 -8.25 8.81
N HIS A 110 -4.14 -8.58 10.03
CA HIS A 110 -4.18 -9.96 10.52
C HIS A 110 -5.40 -10.76 10.04
N LYS A 111 -6.35 -10.15 9.30
CA LYS A 111 -7.61 -10.81 8.91
C LYS A 111 -7.79 -10.96 7.42
N CYS A 112 -7.07 -10.20 6.60
CA CYS A 112 -7.19 -10.27 5.16
C CYS A 112 -6.25 -11.33 4.56
N ASP A 113 -6.71 -12.00 3.51
CA ASP A 113 -5.87 -12.87 2.67
C ASP A 113 -4.98 -12.04 1.74
N THR A 114 -5.42 -10.83 1.36
CA THR A 114 -4.61 -9.84 0.65
C THR A 114 -3.47 -9.37 1.55
N THR A 115 -2.24 -9.32 1.04
CA THR A 115 -1.12 -8.72 1.76
C THR A 115 -1.34 -7.22 1.90
N VAL A 116 -1.45 -6.72 3.13
CA VAL A 116 -1.69 -5.31 3.42
C VAL A 116 -0.45 -4.69 4.05
N GLN A 117 0.09 -3.66 3.41
CA GLN A 117 1.06 -2.73 4.00
C GLN A 117 0.43 -1.35 4.13
N ALA A 118 1.04 -0.42 4.88
CA ALA A 118 0.40 0.86 5.14
C ALA A 118 1.37 1.97 5.54
N TYR A 119 0.91 3.21 5.41
CA TYR A 119 1.51 4.39 5.99
C TYR A 119 0.68 4.88 7.17
N LEU A 120 1.32 5.25 8.28
CA LEU A 120 0.67 5.83 9.46
C LEU A 120 0.42 7.32 9.24
N SER A 121 -0.82 7.78 9.38
CA SER A 121 -1.17 9.21 9.21
C SER A 121 -0.59 10.09 10.32
N PHE A 122 -0.16 11.32 9.95
CA PHE A 122 0.12 12.38 10.93
C PHE A 122 -1.13 12.82 11.70
N CYS A 123 -2.32 12.69 11.09
CA CYS A 123 -3.58 12.85 11.83
C CYS A 123 -3.78 11.65 12.74
N SER A 124 -3.84 11.86 14.06
CA SER A 124 -3.92 10.77 15.03
C SER A 124 -5.17 9.88 14.86
N ALA A 125 -6.27 10.40 14.36
CA ALA A 125 -7.49 9.63 14.05
C ALA A 125 -7.48 9.00 12.65
N GLY A 126 -6.51 9.34 11.79
CA GLY A 126 -6.50 8.93 10.40
C GLY A 126 -7.61 9.60 9.59
N LEU A 127 -8.12 8.89 8.58
CA LEU A 127 -9.12 9.34 7.62
C LEU A 127 -10.50 8.75 7.96
N ALA A 128 -11.02 9.07 9.14
CA ALA A 128 -12.27 8.47 9.64
C ALA A 128 -13.49 8.83 8.77
N THR A 129 -13.55 10.06 8.24
CA THR A 129 -14.66 10.56 7.41
C THR A 129 -14.17 11.62 6.43
N MET A 130 -14.86 11.76 5.29
CA MET A 130 -14.62 12.85 4.33
C MET A 130 -15.42 14.11 4.65
N LYS A 131 -16.31 14.09 5.66
CA LYS A 131 -17.15 15.23 6.05
C LYS A 131 -16.39 16.27 6.86
N TYR A 132 -15.41 15.83 7.65
CA TYR A 132 -14.59 16.69 8.50
C TYR A 132 -13.15 16.56 8.04
N HIS A 133 -12.46 17.68 7.97
CA HIS A 133 -11.03 17.68 7.63
C HIS A 133 -10.21 17.04 8.74
N GLU A 134 -9.20 16.29 8.34
CA GLU A 134 -8.21 15.74 9.26
C GLU A 134 -7.46 16.89 9.95
N ASN A 135 -7.18 16.72 11.23
CA ASN A 135 -6.37 17.68 11.98
C ASN A 135 -4.88 17.40 11.81
N TYR A 136 -4.24 18.19 10.96
CA TYR A 136 -2.79 18.14 10.73
C TYR A 136 -2.00 19.19 11.52
N SER A 137 -2.61 19.86 12.53
CA SER A 137 -1.86 20.77 13.41
C SER A 137 -0.69 20.03 14.07
N PRO A 138 0.54 20.57 14.00
CA PRO A 138 1.70 19.94 14.62
C PRO A 138 1.56 19.70 16.13
N SER A 139 0.71 20.47 16.81
CA SER A 139 0.39 20.27 18.24
C SER A 139 -0.40 19.01 18.53
N CYS A 140 -1.05 18.42 17.49
CA CYS A 140 -1.85 17.20 17.59
C CYS A 140 -1.10 15.95 17.10
N TRP A 141 0.17 16.09 16.69
CA TRP A 141 0.97 14.95 16.25
C TRP A 141 1.49 14.16 17.44
N ASP A 142 1.35 12.86 17.38
CA ASP A 142 1.87 11.96 18.41
C ASP A 142 3.35 11.60 18.13
N LEU A 143 4.23 12.60 18.25
CA LEU A 143 5.64 12.46 17.90
C LEU A 143 6.39 11.37 18.68
N LYS A 144 5.85 10.95 19.82
CA LYS A 144 6.43 9.87 20.63
C LYS A 144 6.01 8.50 20.07
N MET A 145 4.74 8.34 19.71
CA MET A 145 4.20 7.04 19.35
C MET A 145 4.35 6.72 17.86
N MET A 146 4.39 7.72 16.97
CA MET A 146 4.58 7.48 15.53
C MET A 146 5.81 6.62 15.22
N PRO A 147 7.05 6.99 15.63
CA PRO A 147 8.22 6.16 15.36
C PRO A 147 8.16 4.83 16.12
N HIS A 148 7.55 4.80 17.30
CA HIS A 148 7.34 3.55 18.04
C HIS A 148 6.48 2.56 17.24
N TYR A 149 5.33 3.00 16.71
CA TYR A 149 4.44 2.11 15.96
C TYR A 149 5.06 1.65 14.63
N VAL A 150 5.69 2.55 13.87
CA VAL A 150 6.35 2.15 12.62
C VAL A 150 7.45 1.13 12.90
N LYS A 151 8.22 1.30 13.98
CA LYS A 151 9.24 0.32 14.38
C LYS A 151 8.64 -1.00 14.88
N LYS A 152 7.57 -0.93 15.68
CA LYS A 152 6.88 -2.12 16.22
C LYS A 152 6.30 -2.99 15.10
N TYR A 153 5.74 -2.36 14.08
CA TYR A 153 5.05 -3.00 12.96
C TYR A 153 5.82 -2.84 11.64
N LYS A 154 7.14 -2.84 11.68
CA LYS A 154 8.04 -2.61 10.53
C LYS A 154 7.79 -3.53 9.33
N ASP A 155 7.19 -4.70 9.55
CA ASP A 155 6.90 -5.67 8.49
C ASP A 155 5.69 -5.28 7.65
N CYS A 156 4.87 -4.33 8.13
CA CYS A 156 3.68 -3.85 7.44
C CYS A 156 3.52 -2.32 7.42
N LEU A 157 4.17 -1.56 8.31
CA LEU A 157 4.16 -0.10 8.26
C LEU A 157 5.41 0.44 7.56
N LEU A 158 5.18 1.12 6.42
CA LEU A 158 6.25 1.60 5.53
C LEU A 158 6.80 2.98 5.92
N GLY A 159 6.04 3.77 6.70
CA GLY A 159 6.40 5.13 7.05
C GLY A 159 5.21 5.97 7.48
N LEU A 160 5.28 7.27 7.22
CA LEU A 160 4.27 8.26 7.63
C LEU A 160 3.49 8.80 6.43
N LYS A 161 2.26 9.25 6.64
CA LYS A 161 1.38 9.85 5.62
C LYS A 161 0.96 11.25 6.00
N ILE A 162 1.05 12.18 5.03
CA ILE A 162 0.39 13.49 5.10
C ILE A 162 -0.40 13.78 3.84
N ARG A 163 -1.46 14.59 3.97
CA ARG A 163 -2.22 15.12 2.82
C ARG A 163 -1.90 16.59 2.63
N MET A 164 -1.12 16.90 1.59
CA MET A 164 -0.75 18.25 1.20
C MET A 164 -1.85 18.88 0.33
N SER A 165 -2.85 19.47 0.98
CA SER A 165 -4.00 20.09 0.34
C SER A 165 -4.35 21.40 1.06
N LYS A 166 -4.58 22.50 0.33
CA LYS A 166 -4.97 23.81 0.91
C LYS A 166 -6.13 23.73 1.89
N PRO A 167 -7.24 23.04 1.57
CA PRO A 167 -8.35 22.95 2.50
C PRO A 167 -8.03 22.25 3.82
N LEU A 168 -7.04 21.32 3.82
CA LEU A 168 -6.69 20.50 4.98
C LEU A 168 -5.66 21.17 5.87
N LEU A 169 -4.64 21.79 5.28
CA LEU A 169 -3.51 22.35 6.00
C LEU A 169 -3.69 23.83 6.36
N GLY A 170 -4.69 24.50 5.78
CA GLY A 170 -4.97 25.90 6.03
C GLY A 170 -3.91 26.87 5.50
N PRO A 171 -3.89 28.14 5.99
CA PRO A 171 -2.96 29.17 5.52
C PRO A 171 -1.48 28.84 5.72
N GLU A 172 -1.14 28.12 6.80
CA GLU A 172 0.22 27.72 7.15
C GLU A 172 0.63 26.39 6.53
N GLY A 173 -0.15 25.89 5.54
CA GLY A 173 -0.01 24.57 4.99
C GLY A 173 1.39 24.22 4.47
N ALA A 174 2.08 25.20 3.89
CA ALA A 174 3.46 25.04 3.43
C ALA A 174 4.42 24.73 4.59
N GLU A 175 4.28 25.44 5.71
CA GLU A 175 5.13 25.24 6.90
C GLU A 175 4.83 23.91 7.59
N VAL A 176 3.53 23.60 7.77
CA VAL A 176 3.08 22.31 8.33
C VAL A 176 3.64 21.14 7.51
N PHE A 177 3.59 21.27 6.18
CA PHE A 177 4.12 20.25 5.27
C PHE A 177 5.64 20.07 5.43
N ARG A 178 6.43 21.16 5.34
CA ARG A 178 7.89 21.10 5.54
C ARG A 178 8.25 20.47 6.89
N LYS A 179 7.51 20.82 7.94
CA LYS A 179 7.70 20.24 9.27
C LYS A 179 7.39 18.75 9.29
N ALA A 180 6.34 18.30 8.58
CA ALA A 180 6.00 16.87 8.51
C ALA A 180 7.08 16.07 7.79
N VAL A 181 7.55 16.56 6.63
CA VAL A 181 8.65 15.91 5.88
C VAL A 181 9.89 15.83 6.74
N LYS A 182 10.32 16.97 7.33
CA LYS A 182 11.47 16.99 8.25
C LYS A 182 11.30 16.00 9.41
N THR A 183 10.12 15.96 10.02
CA THR A 183 9.85 15.06 11.15
C THR A 183 9.96 13.58 10.75
N ALA A 184 9.42 13.19 9.59
CA ALA A 184 9.56 11.82 9.09
C ALA A 184 11.05 11.46 8.88
N HIS A 185 11.80 12.33 8.22
CA HIS A 185 13.23 12.12 7.96
C HIS A 185 14.07 12.12 9.25
N ASP A 186 13.78 12.99 10.22
CA ASP A 186 14.45 13.00 11.54
C ASP A 186 14.24 11.67 12.31
N PHE A 187 13.12 10.98 12.05
CA PHE A 187 12.85 9.65 12.59
C PHE A 187 13.48 8.51 11.76
N GLY A 188 14.13 8.85 10.63
CA GLY A 188 14.62 7.84 9.67
C GLY A 188 13.52 7.08 8.96
N LEU A 189 12.34 7.70 8.77
CA LEU A 189 11.16 7.11 8.15
C LEU A 189 10.87 7.76 6.80
N HIS A 190 10.31 6.97 5.87
CA HIS A 190 9.77 7.49 4.62
C HIS A 190 8.43 8.18 4.82
N ILE A 191 8.09 9.07 3.89
CA ILE A 191 6.81 9.78 3.90
C ILE A 191 6.06 9.57 2.58
N CYS A 192 4.76 9.31 2.67
CA CYS A 192 3.84 9.31 1.54
C CYS A 192 3.02 10.60 1.55
N VAL A 193 3.08 11.37 0.47
CA VAL A 193 2.46 12.68 0.35
C VAL A 193 1.32 12.64 -0.66
N HIS A 194 0.08 12.94 -0.22
CA HIS A 194 -1.04 13.22 -1.11
C HIS A 194 -0.95 14.67 -1.60
N THR A 195 -1.15 14.91 -2.89
CA THR A 195 -0.96 16.22 -3.53
C THR A 195 -2.14 16.63 -4.40
N THR A 196 -3.29 16.91 -3.82
CA THR A 196 -4.42 17.49 -4.57
C THR A 196 -4.65 18.92 -4.13
N ASN A 197 -4.55 19.89 -5.06
CA ASN A 197 -4.62 21.32 -4.75
C ASN A 197 -3.62 21.72 -3.64
N PRO A 198 -2.30 21.55 -3.86
CA PRO A 198 -1.30 21.80 -2.83
C PRO A 198 -1.13 23.28 -2.51
N SER A 199 -0.58 23.57 -1.32
CA SER A 199 -0.31 24.95 -0.87
C SER A 199 0.97 25.53 -1.48
N VAL A 200 1.81 24.69 -2.07
CA VAL A 200 3.06 25.08 -2.75
C VAL A 200 3.16 24.39 -4.11
N PRO A 201 4.00 24.88 -5.03
CA PRO A 201 4.25 24.25 -6.31
C PRO A 201 4.73 22.80 -6.16
N MET A 202 4.36 21.93 -7.11
CA MET A 202 4.78 20.53 -7.11
C MET A 202 6.30 20.34 -7.10
N ALA A 203 7.04 21.24 -7.77
CA ALA A 203 8.50 21.22 -7.76
C ALA A 203 9.05 21.38 -6.35
N GLU A 204 8.52 22.32 -5.55
CA GLU A 204 8.92 22.50 -4.14
C GLU A 204 8.62 21.27 -3.29
N ILE A 205 7.49 20.59 -3.55
CA ILE A 205 7.17 19.34 -2.86
C ILE A 205 8.21 18.27 -3.21
N ALA A 206 8.49 18.11 -4.50
CA ALA A 206 9.45 17.12 -4.98
C ALA A 206 10.87 17.36 -4.43
N ASP A 207 11.31 18.61 -4.35
CA ASP A 207 12.64 18.98 -3.84
C ASP A 207 12.83 18.68 -2.33
N LEU A 208 11.74 18.56 -1.59
CA LEU A 208 11.78 18.19 -0.17
C LEU A 208 11.83 16.69 0.08
N LEU A 209 11.45 15.88 -0.91
CA LEU A 209 11.39 14.43 -0.79
C LEU A 209 12.75 13.79 -1.11
N GLN A 210 12.99 12.63 -0.56
CA GLN A 210 14.20 11.84 -0.75
C GLN A 210 13.88 10.45 -1.32
N GLU A 211 14.91 9.71 -1.71
CA GLU A 211 14.75 8.33 -2.18
C GLU A 211 13.97 7.49 -1.16
N GLY A 212 12.95 6.77 -1.63
CA GLY A 212 12.04 5.97 -0.81
C GLY A 212 10.78 6.70 -0.37
N ASP A 213 10.71 8.04 -0.49
CA ASP A 213 9.47 8.77 -0.28
C ASP A 213 8.50 8.60 -1.45
N VAL A 214 7.21 8.79 -1.19
CA VAL A 214 6.15 8.60 -2.18
C VAL A 214 5.39 9.89 -2.43
N LEU A 215 5.41 10.34 -3.68
CA LEU A 215 4.57 11.43 -4.17
C LEU A 215 3.34 10.85 -4.86
N ALA A 216 2.21 10.89 -4.18
CA ALA A 216 0.95 10.33 -4.68
C ALA A 216 0.16 11.35 -5.51
N HIS A 217 -0.66 10.84 -6.44
CA HIS A 217 -1.53 11.64 -7.32
C HIS A 217 -0.80 12.63 -8.24
N LEU A 218 0.38 12.27 -8.72
CA LEU A 218 1.23 13.14 -9.53
C LEU A 218 0.52 13.67 -10.80
N PHE A 219 -0.37 12.89 -11.40
CA PHE A 219 -1.06 13.21 -12.66
C PHE A 219 -2.54 13.54 -12.46
N HIS A 220 -2.90 14.28 -11.44
CA HIS A 220 -4.32 14.58 -11.12
C HIS A 220 -4.95 15.72 -11.94
N GLY A 221 -4.20 16.50 -12.71
CA GLY A 221 -4.71 17.56 -13.59
C GLY A 221 -5.34 18.77 -12.90
N THR A 222 -5.34 18.85 -11.57
CA THR A 222 -5.74 20.07 -10.85
C THR A 222 -4.59 21.05 -10.79
N ALA A 223 -4.90 22.36 -10.81
CA ALA A 223 -3.88 23.41 -10.83
C ALA A 223 -2.82 23.23 -9.74
N THR A 224 -1.58 23.36 -10.13
CA THR A 224 -0.38 23.35 -9.30
C THR A 224 0.25 24.71 -9.28
#